data_220c69174b05212bf3002de5e070ce2b
#
_entry.id   220c69174b05212bf3002de5e070ce2b
#
_cell.length_a   1.000
_cell.length_b   1.000
_cell.length_c   1.000
_cell.angle_alpha   90.00
_cell.angle_beta   90.00
_cell.angle_gamma   90.00
#
_symmetry.space_group_name_H-M   'P 1'
#
loop_
_entity.id
_entity.type
_entity.pdbx_description
1 polymer ?
#
loop_
_entity_poly.entity_id
_entity_poly.type
_entity_poly.pdbx_seq_one_letter_code
_entity_poly.pdbx_strand_id
1 'polypeptide(L)'
;MLFRSQKWPPELHNKAGLAGEMMVSSMMAVGCVGMISNGPSRDVDAIRRLRFQLLLNGVTAGHGEMAVQSVNVPVSVGGMDVAPGDLIHMDENGAVKFPPHHAPAVVKNAKAMLDDEARRLEVIRKARSAAEVRAANSGGAYTQKKP
;
A
#
# COMPACT_ATOMS: atom_id res chain seq x y z
N MET A 1 -5.51 10.88 2.04
CA MET A 1 -5.19 9.59 2.68
C MET A 1 -5.10 9.81 4.17
N LEU A 2 -5.71 8.93 4.98
CA LEU A 2 -5.74 9.05 6.43
C LEU A 2 -4.79 8.01 7.03
N PHE A 3 -3.90 8.45 7.92
CA PHE A 3 -2.98 7.57 8.63
C PHE A 3 -3.35 7.55 10.10
N ARG A 4 -3.28 6.37 10.71
CA ARG A 4 -3.42 6.21 12.14
C ARG A 4 -2.32 5.30 12.68
N SER A 5 -1.64 5.76 13.71
CA SER A 5 -0.75 4.95 14.52
C SER A 5 -1.46 4.65 15.84
N GLN A 6 -1.58 3.39 16.20
CA GLN A 6 -2.10 2.97 17.50
C GLN A 6 -0.94 2.80 18.48
N LYS A 7 -1.02 3.50 19.62
CA LYS A 7 -0.15 3.25 20.77
C LYS A 7 -0.93 2.43 21.81
N TRP A 8 -1.19 1.18 21.48
CA TRP A 8 -1.84 0.26 22.43
C TRP A 8 -0.80 -0.69 23.01
N PRO A 9 -1.06 -1.25 24.20
CA PRO A 9 -0.28 -2.36 24.71
C PRO A 9 -0.22 -3.49 23.66
N PRO A 10 0.94 -4.13 23.45
CA PRO A 10 1.12 -5.12 22.38
C PRO A 10 0.07 -6.22 22.35
N GLU A 11 -0.40 -6.65 23.54
CA GLU A 11 -1.45 -7.66 23.70
C GLU A 11 -2.83 -7.26 23.18
N LEU A 12 -3.06 -5.98 22.96
CA LEU A 12 -4.31 -5.42 22.45
C LEU A 12 -4.25 -5.01 20.98
N HIS A 13 -3.07 -4.99 20.37
CA HIS A 13 -2.87 -4.49 19.01
C HIS A 13 -3.79 -5.14 17.96
N ASN A 14 -4.12 -6.41 18.13
CA ASN A 14 -4.95 -7.15 17.18
C ASN A 14 -6.37 -7.45 17.70
N LYS A 15 -6.80 -6.85 18.80
CA LYS A 15 -8.08 -7.16 19.43
C LYS A 15 -9.18 -6.13 19.17
N ALA A 16 -8.85 -4.93 18.73
CA ALA A 16 -9.83 -3.90 18.43
C ALA A 16 -9.66 -3.35 17.03
N GLY A 17 -10.70 -3.48 16.23
CA GLY A 17 -10.75 -2.94 14.87
C GLY A 17 -10.78 -1.42 14.89
N LEU A 18 -9.89 -0.81 14.11
CA LEU A 18 -9.76 0.63 14.02
C LEU A 18 -10.93 1.26 13.25
N ALA A 19 -11.32 0.67 12.14
CA ALA A 19 -12.36 1.18 11.27
C ALA A 19 -13.25 0.03 10.81
N GLY A 20 -14.54 0.32 10.64
CA GLY A 20 -15.51 -0.53 9.98
C GLY A 20 -16.20 0.26 8.86
N GLU A 21 -17.22 -0.35 8.24
CA GLU A 21 -17.94 0.22 7.08
C GLU A 21 -18.48 1.63 7.35
N MET A 22 -19.09 1.87 8.51
CA MET A 22 -19.64 3.18 8.88
C MET A 22 -18.57 4.28 8.88
N MET A 23 -17.42 3.99 9.50
CA MET A 23 -16.32 4.96 9.57
C MET A 23 -15.71 5.20 8.20
N VAL A 24 -15.49 4.15 7.41
CA VAL A 24 -14.96 4.27 6.05
C VAL A 24 -15.92 5.08 5.16
N SER A 25 -17.22 4.82 5.24
CA SER A 25 -18.22 5.58 4.51
C SER A 25 -18.22 7.06 4.89
N SER A 26 -18.06 7.36 6.18
CA SER A 26 -17.93 8.75 6.65
C SER A 26 -16.66 9.42 6.13
N MET A 27 -15.53 8.69 6.09
CA MET A 27 -14.28 9.19 5.51
C MET A 27 -14.40 9.47 4.01
N MET A 28 -15.06 8.58 3.27
CA MET A 28 -15.30 8.74 1.84
C MET A 28 -16.18 9.95 1.54
N ALA A 29 -17.19 10.22 2.36
CA ALA A 29 -18.07 11.38 2.20
C ALA A 29 -17.33 12.71 2.25
N VAL A 30 -16.15 12.76 2.88
CA VAL A 30 -15.27 13.94 2.93
C VAL A 30 -14.04 13.82 2.02
N GLY A 31 -14.08 12.91 1.02
CA GLY A 31 -13.07 12.80 -0.03
C GLY A 31 -11.88 11.90 0.30
N CYS A 32 -11.92 11.10 1.37
CA CYS A 32 -10.88 10.14 1.66
C CYS A 32 -10.98 8.94 0.70
N VAL A 33 -9.88 8.59 0.05
CA VAL A 33 -9.83 7.49 -0.94
C VAL A 33 -9.16 6.22 -0.41
N GLY A 34 -8.52 6.29 0.75
CA GLY A 34 -7.85 5.14 1.33
C GLY A 34 -7.23 5.41 2.69
N MET A 35 -6.88 4.33 3.39
CA MET A 35 -6.29 4.37 4.72
C MET A 35 -5.19 3.32 4.86
N ILE A 36 -4.10 3.71 5.51
CA ILE A 36 -3.08 2.79 5.99
C ILE A 36 -3.08 2.82 7.52
N SER A 37 -3.03 1.65 8.14
CA SER A 37 -3.01 1.53 9.60
C SER A 37 -2.12 0.37 10.05
N ASN A 38 -1.42 0.56 11.16
CA ASN A 38 -0.73 -0.51 11.89
C ASN A 38 -1.66 -1.28 12.84
N GLY A 39 -2.95 -0.97 12.88
CA GLY A 39 -3.99 -1.72 13.58
C GLY A 39 -4.89 -2.50 12.61
N PRO A 40 -5.66 -3.47 13.13
CA PRO A 40 -6.62 -4.23 12.34
C PRO A 40 -7.87 -3.39 12.02
N SER A 41 -8.68 -3.89 11.09
CA SER A 41 -10.00 -3.35 10.77
C SER A 41 -11.06 -4.44 10.87
N ARG A 42 -12.32 -4.10 10.55
CA ARG A 42 -13.44 -5.02 10.41
C ARG A 42 -14.25 -4.68 9.17
N ASP A 43 -15.28 -5.46 8.90
CA ASP A 43 -16.23 -5.26 7.78
C ASP A 43 -15.52 -5.21 6.40
N VAL A 44 -14.43 -5.97 6.25
CA VAL A 44 -13.54 -5.90 5.07
C VAL A 44 -14.30 -6.17 3.78
N ASP A 45 -15.27 -7.11 3.77
CA ASP A 45 -16.05 -7.42 2.57
C ASP A 45 -17.01 -6.30 2.19
N ALA A 46 -17.58 -5.59 3.16
CA ALA A 46 -18.40 -4.42 2.92
C ALA A 46 -17.54 -3.26 2.37
N ILE A 47 -16.38 -3.02 2.98
CA ILE A 47 -15.45 -1.97 2.56
C ILE A 47 -14.89 -2.24 1.15
N ARG A 48 -14.63 -3.51 0.80
CA ARG A 48 -14.21 -3.89 -0.56
C ARG A 48 -15.23 -3.47 -1.63
N ARG A 49 -16.53 -3.60 -1.34
CA ARG A 49 -17.60 -3.15 -2.24
C ARG A 49 -17.60 -1.62 -2.44
N LEU A 50 -17.16 -0.87 -1.45
CA LEU A 50 -16.99 0.58 -1.53
C LEU A 50 -15.78 1.00 -2.38
N ARG A 51 -14.90 0.07 -2.77
CA ARG A 51 -13.64 0.35 -3.48
C ARG A 51 -12.71 1.31 -2.72
N PHE A 52 -12.79 1.30 -1.41
CA PHE A 52 -11.90 2.07 -0.54
C PHE A 52 -10.61 1.29 -0.31
N GLN A 53 -9.47 1.92 -0.55
CA GLN A 53 -8.18 1.27 -0.34
C GLN A 53 -7.85 1.16 1.14
N LEU A 54 -7.61 -0.08 1.61
CA LEU A 54 -7.17 -0.37 2.98
C LEU A 54 -5.86 -1.15 2.97
N LEU A 55 -4.86 -0.65 3.70
CA LEU A 55 -3.66 -1.41 4.05
C LEU A 55 -3.59 -1.51 5.58
N LEU A 56 -3.67 -2.73 6.09
CA LEU A 56 -3.94 -3.02 7.50
C LEU A 56 -3.02 -4.10 8.06
N ASN A 57 -2.86 -4.09 9.37
CA ASN A 57 -2.19 -5.16 10.10
C ASN A 57 -3.19 -6.23 10.61
N GLY A 58 -4.12 -6.66 9.75
CA GLY A 58 -5.05 -7.74 10.07
C GLY A 58 -6.52 -7.35 10.13
N VAL A 59 -7.35 -8.34 10.49
CA VAL A 59 -8.81 -8.22 10.61
C VAL A 59 -9.25 -8.75 11.97
N THR A 60 -10.20 -8.06 12.60
CA THR A 60 -10.78 -8.47 13.89
C THR A 60 -12.24 -8.03 13.98
N ALA A 61 -13.08 -8.81 14.65
CA ALA A 61 -14.45 -8.41 14.98
C ALA A 61 -14.51 -7.46 16.19
N GLY A 62 -13.42 -7.35 16.95
CA GLY A 62 -13.36 -6.55 18.16
C GLY A 62 -13.61 -5.06 17.90
N HIS A 63 -14.29 -4.42 18.85
CA HIS A 63 -14.52 -2.98 18.90
C HIS A 63 -13.84 -2.41 20.13
N GLY A 64 -13.22 -1.25 20.01
CA GLY A 64 -12.62 -0.54 21.12
C GLY A 64 -12.99 0.94 21.10
N GLU A 65 -12.84 1.58 22.24
CA GLU A 65 -12.93 3.03 22.30
C GLU A 65 -11.76 3.67 21.56
N MET A 66 -12.04 4.73 20.84
CA MET A 66 -11.04 5.47 20.10
C MET A 66 -10.99 6.93 20.55
N ALA A 67 -9.78 7.42 20.75
CA ALA A 67 -9.51 8.84 20.97
C ALA A 67 -8.59 9.35 19.87
N VAL A 68 -8.97 10.45 19.23
CA VAL A 68 -8.10 11.18 18.31
C VAL A 68 -7.13 12.01 19.15
N GLN A 69 -5.85 11.67 19.13
CA GLN A 69 -4.82 12.39 19.88
C GLN A 69 -4.28 13.60 19.11
N SER A 70 -4.12 13.45 17.80
CA SER A 70 -3.59 14.50 16.93
C SER A 70 -4.06 14.32 15.50
N VAL A 71 -4.15 15.40 14.77
CA VAL A 71 -4.44 15.43 13.33
C VAL A 71 -3.39 16.25 12.61
N ASN A 72 -3.17 15.94 11.34
CA ASN A 72 -2.23 16.67 10.48
C ASN A 72 -0.79 16.75 11.04
N VAL A 73 -0.35 15.64 11.65
CA VAL A 73 1.00 15.49 12.20
C VAL A 73 1.72 14.35 11.50
N PRO A 74 3.08 14.33 11.49
CA PRO A 74 3.83 13.17 11.02
C PRO A 74 3.47 11.90 11.81
N VAL A 75 3.42 10.77 11.12
CA VAL A 75 3.14 9.46 11.71
C VAL A 75 4.11 8.42 11.17
N SER A 76 4.39 7.39 11.98
CA SER A 76 5.07 6.18 11.53
C SER A 76 4.06 5.05 11.43
N VAL A 77 3.96 4.41 10.28
CA VAL A 77 3.04 3.31 10.02
C VAL A 77 3.72 2.21 9.21
N GLY A 78 3.73 0.98 9.73
CA GLY A 78 4.40 -0.14 9.08
C GLY A 78 5.90 0.10 8.80
N GLY A 79 6.58 0.91 9.61
CA GLY A 79 7.98 1.29 9.41
C GLY A 79 8.19 2.43 8.40
N MET A 80 7.13 2.98 7.83
CA MET A 80 7.19 4.12 6.92
C MET A 80 6.81 5.40 7.67
N ASP A 81 7.73 6.36 7.75
CA ASP A 81 7.47 7.69 8.30
C ASP A 81 6.81 8.56 7.23
N VAL A 82 5.67 9.13 7.55
CA VAL A 82 4.84 9.91 6.64
C VAL A 82 4.51 11.26 7.25
N ALA A 83 4.70 12.31 6.48
CA ALA A 83 4.29 13.67 6.83
C ALA A 83 3.04 14.08 6.03
N PRO A 84 2.27 15.05 6.56
CA PRO A 84 1.21 15.68 5.79
C PRO A 84 1.72 16.23 4.46
N GLY A 85 1.03 15.90 3.37
CA GLY A 85 1.44 16.31 2.01
C GLY A 85 2.31 15.29 1.27
N ASP A 86 2.81 14.24 1.91
CA ASP A 86 3.51 13.17 1.22
C ASP A 86 2.58 12.45 0.22
N LEU A 87 3.11 12.12 -0.94
CA LEU A 87 2.44 11.29 -1.92
C LEU A 87 2.75 9.83 -1.68
N ILE A 88 1.69 9.01 -1.62
CA ILE A 88 1.83 7.58 -1.37
C ILE A 88 1.13 6.81 -2.49
N HIS A 89 1.84 5.84 -3.04
CA HIS A 89 1.26 4.75 -3.82
C HIS A 89 1.08 3.54 -2.91
N MET A 90 -0.08 2.89 -2.97
CA MET A 90 -0.32 1.63 -2.27
C MET A 90 -1.18 0.69 -3.10
N ASP A 91 -0.88 -0.60 -2.98
CA ASP A 91 -1.61 -1.70 -3.60
C ASP A 91 -1.54 -2.95 -2.70
N GLU A 92 -1.87 -4.12 -3.24
CA GLU A 92 -1.80 -5.41 -2.53
C GLU A 92 -0.38 -5.82 -2.13
N ASN A 93 0.66 -5.24 -2.72
CA ASN A 93 2.06 -5.53 -2.39
C ASN A 93 2.58 -4.66 -1.24
N GLY A 94 1.88 -3.58 -0.91
CA GLY A 94 2.27 -2.67 0.16
C GLY A 94 2.12 -1.20 -0.18
N ALA A 95 2.91 -0.37 0.49
CA ALA A 95 2.90 1.08 0.27
C ALA A 95 4.31 1.63 0.13
N VAL A 96 4.45 2.63 -0.71
CA VAL A 96 5.68 3.41 -0.90
C VAL A 96 5.37 4.89 -0.97
N LYS A 97 6.19 5.69 -0.32
CA LYS A 97 6.10 7.15 -0.43
C LYS A 97 7.24 7.71 -1.28
N PHE A 98 6.97 8.80 -1.94
CA PHE A 98 7.97 9.58 -2.66
C PHE A 98 7.58 11.07 -2.69
N PRO A 99 8.55 11.98 -2.87
CA PRO A 99 8.25 13.41 -2.96
C PRO A 99 7.31 13.70 -4.14
N PRO A 100 6.27 14.55 -3.98
CA PRO A 100 5.27 14.81 -5.01
C PRO A 100 5.87 15.30 -6.35
N HIS A 101 6.96 16.05 -6.32
CA HIS A 101 7.62 16.54 -7.54
C HIS A 101 8.28 15.43 -8.38
N HIS A 102 8.51 14.24 -7.81
CA HIS A 102 8.99 13.08 -8.55
C HIS A 102 7.87 12.29 -9.25
N ALA A 103 6.60 12.58 -8.99
CA ALA A 103 5.48 11.81 -9.54
C ALA A 103 5.52 11.62 -11.07
N PRO A 104 5.82 12.65 -11.89
CA PRO A 104 5.91 12.46 -13.34
C PRO A 104 7.01 11.47 -13.75
N ALA A 105 8.17 11.54 -13.09
CA ALA A 105 9.28 10.62 -13.36
C ALA A 105 8.97 9.19 -12.90
N VAL A 106 8.34 9.04 -11.73
CA VAL A 106 7.89 7.73 -11.22
C VAL A 106 6.91 7.08 -12.18
N VAL A 107 5.88 7.82 -12.64
CA VAL A 107 4.89 7.30 -13.59
C VAL A 107 5.55 6.89 -14.92
N LYS A 108 6.45 7.72 -15.46
CA LYS A 108 7.18 7.42 -16.71
C LYS A 108 8.00 6.14 -16.56
N ASN A 109 8.77 6.03 -15.49
CA ASN A 109 9.65 4.89 -15.27
C ASN A 109 8.86 3.60 -14.98
N ALA A 110 7.78 3.68 -14.18
CA ALA A 110 6.91 2.54 -13.91
C ALA A 110 6.26 2.00 -15.20
N LYS A 111 5.77 2.86 -16.09
CA LYS A 111 5.24 2.44 -17.39
C LYS A 111 6.30 1.75 -18.24
N ALA A 112 7.51 2.32 -18.33
CA ALA A 112 8.60 1.71 -19.09
C ALA A 112 9.00 0.33 -18.53
N MET A 113 8.97 0.17 -17.20
CA MET A 113 9.21 -1.13 -16.55
C MET A 113 8.13 -2.15 -16.88
N LEU A 114 6.86 -1.76 -16.76
CA LEU A 114 5.73 -2.64 -17.08
C LEU A 114 5.76 -3.10 -18.55
N ASP A 115 6.08 -2.21 -19.47
CA ASP A 115 6.24 -2.53 -20.90
C ASP A 115 7.39 -3.50 -21.15
N ASP A 116 8.51 -3.33 -20.45
CA ASP A 116 9.66 -4.24 -20.53
C ASP A 116 9.33 -5.62 -19.95
N GLU A 117 8.70 -5.65 -18.79
CA GLU A 117 8.27 -6.90 -18.16
C GLU A 117 7.25 -7.66 -19.01
N ALA A 118 6.29 -6.96 -19.63
CA ALA A 118 5.31 -7.58 -20.52
C ALA A 118 5.97 -8.28 -21.71
N ARG A 119 6.96 -7.60 -22.36
CA ARG A 119 7.75 -8.21 -23.46
C ARG A 119 8.49 -9.45 -23.02
N ARG A 120 9.14 -9.41 -21.86
CA ARG A 120 9.90 -10.56 -21.32
C ARG A 120 8.99 -11.72 -20.95
N LEU A 121 7.85 -11.43 -20.32
CA LEU A 121 6.87 -12.45 -19.98
C LEU A 121 6.38 -13.20 -21.20
N GLU A 122 6.18 -12.55 -22.34
CA GLU A 122 5.84 -13.22 -23.60
C GLU A 122 6.93 -14.19 -24.06
N VAL A 123 8.21 -13.81 -23.94
CA VAL A 123 9.34 -14.68 -24.28
C VAL A 123 9.43 -15.85 -23.28
N ILE A 124 9.34 -15.58 -21.99
CA ILE A 124 9.41 -16.59 -20.93
C ILE A 124 8.31 -17.64 -21.08
N ARG A 125 7.07 -17.22 -21.37
CA ARG A 125 5.93 -18.15 -21.57
C ARG A 125 6.12 -19.10 -22.73
N LYS A 126 6.92 -18.73 -23.72
CA LYS A 126 7.26 -19.57 -24.91
C LYS A 126 8.54 -20.38 -24.72
N ALA A 127 9.34 -20.09 -23.71
CA ALA A 127 10.62 -20.76 -23.45
C ALA A 127 10.43 -22.25 -23.15
N ARG A 128 11.36 -23.07 -23.66
CA ARG A 128 11.39 -24.54 -23.49
C ARG A 128 12.62 -25.02 -22.73
N SER A 129 13.53 -24.12 -22.36
CA SER A 129 14.76 -24.44 -21.64
C SER A 129 15.11 -23.37 -20.59
N ALA A 130 15.89 -23.77 -19.58
CA ALA A 130 16.41 -22.87 -18.59
C ALA A 130 17.37 -21.82 -19.18
N ALA A 131 18.02 -22.14 -20.29
CA ALA A 131 18.89 -21.21 -21.00
C ALA A 131 18.07 -20.07 -21.64
N GLU A 132 16.95 -20.39 -22.29
CA GLU A 132 16.04 -19.39 -22.87
C GLU A 132 15.42 -18.49 -21.79
N VAL A 133 15.02 -19.04 -20.65
CA VAL A 133 14.51 -18.25 -19.52
C VAL A 133 15.58 -17.30 -18.98
N ARG A 134 16.81 -17.78 -18.82
CA ARG A 134 17.94 -16.91 -18.41
C ARG A 134 18.21 -15.80 -19.41
N ALA A 135 18.19 -16.12 -20.71
CA ALA A 135 18.40 -15.12 -21.77
C ALA A 135 17.30 -14.03 -21.75
N ALA A 136 16.02 -14.43 -21.57
CA ALA A 136 14.91 -13.50 -21.47
C ALA A 136 15.00 -12.57 -20.23
N ASN A 137 15.60 -13.05 -19.14
CA ASN A 137 15.82 -12.26 -17.93
C ASN A 137 17.11 -11.43 -17.95
N SER A 138 18.04 -11.67 -18.88
CA SER A 138 19.24 -10.88 -18.99
C SER A 138 18.96 -9.51 -19.64
N GLY A 139 19.56 -8.45 -19.09
CA GLY A 139 19.45 -7.09 -19.65
C GLY A 139 18.25 -6.27 -19.21
N GLY A 140 17.48 -6.72 -18.22
CA GLY A 140 16.39 -5.93 -17.66
C GLY A 140 16.81 -4.79 -16.73
N ALA A 141 15.90 -3.86 -16.49
CA ALA A 141 16.13 -2.70 -15.64
C ALA A 141 16.66 -3.07 -14.24
N TYR A 142 16.29 -4.26 -13.74
CA TYR A 142 16.76 -4.79 -12.45
C TYR A 142 18.11 -5.50 -12.48
N THR A 143 18.61 -5.86 -13.68
CA THR A 143 19.87 -6.61 -13.83
C THR A 143 21.07 -5.74 -14.16
N GLN A 144 20.86 -4.43 -14.29
CA GLN A 144 21.99 -3.51 -14.44
C GLN A 144 22.79 -3.52 -13.13
N LYS A 145 24.02 -4.02 -13.20
CA LYS A 145 24.97 -3.88 -12.10
C LYS A 145 25.09 -2.38 -11.79
N LYS A 146 24.80 -2.00 -10.53
CA LYS A 146 25.22 -0.67 -10.06
C LYS A 146 26.71 -0.48 -10.33
N PRO A 147 27.12 0.68 -10.84
CA PRO A 147 28.53 1.01 -10.97
C PRO A 147 29.26 0.92 -9.64
#